data_f825ce6efcde29c47bed218aaea8c21a
#
_entry.id   f825ce6efcde29c47bed218aaea8c21a
#
_cell.length_a   1.000
_cell.length_b   1.000
_cell.length_c   1.000
_cell.angle_alpha   90.00
_cell.angle_beta   90.00
_cell.angle_gamma   90.00
#
_symmetry.space_group_name_H-M   'P 1'
#
loop_
_entity.id
_entity.type
_entity.pdbx_description
1 polymer ?
#
loop_
_entity_poly.entity_id
_entity_poly.type
_entity_poly.pdbx_seq_one_letter_code
_entity_poly.pdbx_strand_id
1 'polypeptide(L)'
;MAWVVRQHGHLYTTEFGRDSSFEKLVADITSQFIKNFAPAHERCWIAEIDGTQVGSVFLVRQSDEIAKLRLLIVSDAGRGHGLGKRLVNECTAFARARRYRKITLWTQSMLLTARGIYETAGFVHVASEPHHSFGHDLIGETWELTL
;
A
#
# COMPACT_ATOMS: atom_id res chain seq x y z
N MET A 1 -12.92 3.61 5.18
CA MET A 1 -11.92 4.53 4.60
C MET A 1 -11.40 5.57 5.57
N ALA A 2 -12.23 6.13 6.45
CA ALA A 2 -11.76 7.10 7.43
C ALA A 2 -10.64 6.56 8.32
N TRP A 3 -10.71 5.29 8.72
CA TRP A 3 -9.64 4.65 9.49
C TRP A 3 -8.32 4.62 8.71
N VAL A 4 -8.37 4.30 7.42
CA VAL A 4 -7.18 4.24 6.55
C VAL A 4 -6.49 5.60 6.52
N VAL A 5 -7.25 6.67 6.30
CA VAL A 5 -6.72 8.04 6.26
C VAL A 5 -6.10 8.42 7.61
N ARG A 6 -6.82 8.22 8.70
CA ARG A 6 -6.33 8.56 10.04
C ARG A 6 -5.08 7.78 10.42
N GLN A 7 -5.07 6.46 10.12
CA GLN A 7 -3.94 5.61 10.50
C GLN A 7 -2.68 5.98 9.71
N HIS A 8 -2.80 6.26 8.42
CA HIS A 8 -1.67 6.73 7.63
C HIS A 8 -1.16 8.08 8.13
N GLY A 9 -2.05 9.03 8.39
CA GLY A 9 -1.67 10.33 8.92
C GLY A 9 -0.96 10.21 10.26
N HIS A 10 -1.53 9.43 11.19
CA HIS A 10 -0.93 9.21 12.50
C HIS A 10 0.44 8.55 12.41
N LEU A 11 0.54 7.41 11.72
CA LEU A 11 1.77 6.63 11.62
C LEU A 11 2.89 7.44 10.98
N TYR A 12 2.62 8.05 9.82
CA TYR A 12 3.66 8.75 9.07
C TYR A 12 4.05 10.07 9.69
N THR A 13 3.13 10.79 10.34
CA THR A 13 3.46 12.00 11.09
C THR A 13 4.28 11.66 12.33
N THR A 14 3.89 10.63 13.07
CA THR A 14 4.52 10.25 14.33
C THR A 14 5.87 9.55 14.12
N GLU A 15 5.94 8.56 13.25
CA GLU A 15 7.13 7.72 13.06
C GLU A 15 8.11 8.29 12.01
N PHE A 16 7.61 8.95 10.97
CA PHE A 16 8.40 9.37 9.82
C PHE A 16 8.45 10.88 9.64
N GLY A 17 7.81 11.66 10.52
CA GLY A 17 7.84 13.12 10.50
C GLY A 17 7.16 13.74 9.26
N ARG A 18 6.22 13.05 8.63
CA ARG A 18 5.48 13.58 7.48
C ARG A 18 4.58 14.73 7.90
N ASP A 19 4.40 15.72 7.04
CA ASP A 19 3.45 16.80 7.26
C ASP A 19 2.02 16.40 6.86
N SER A 20 1.05 17.32 7.10
CA SER A 20 -0.37 17.04 6.85
C SER A 20 -0.72 16.83 5.37
N SER A 21 0.17 17.19 4.44
CA SER A 21 -0.04 16.95 3.02
C SER A 21 -0.07 15.46 2.68
N PHE A 22 0.62 14.61 3.44
CA PHE A 22 0.55 13.17 3.27
C PHE A 22 -0.84 12.63 3.59
N GLU A 23 -1.44 13.05 4.70
CA GLU A 23 -2.80 12.63 5.07
C GLU A 23 -3.82 13.05 4.01
N LYS A 24 -3.69 14.27 3.47
CA LYS A 24 -4.53 14.75 2.38
C LYS A 24 -4.39 13.88 1.14
N LEU A 25 -3.16 13.51 0.77
CA LEU A 25 -2.92 12.62 -0.36
C LEU A 25 -3.62 11.27 -0.18
N VAL A 26 -3.52 10.67 1.01
CA VAL A 26 -4.20 9.40 1.31
C VAL A 26 -5.72 9.58 1.24
N ALA A 27 -6.25 10.68 1.74
CA ALA A 27 -7.68 10.99 1.63
C ALA A 27 -8.14 11.09 0.17
N ASP A 28 -7.37 11.74 -0.69
CA ASP A 28 -7.67 11.86 -2.11
C ASP A 28 -7.65 10.50 -2.81
N ILE A 29 -6.66 9.66 -2.51
CA ILE A 29 -6.54 8.31 -3.07
C ILE A 29 -7.74 7.46 -2.67
N THR A 30 -8.12 7.46 -1.39
CA THR A 30 -9.25 6.67 -0.90
C THR A 30 -10.58 7.17 -1.47
N SER A 31 -10.75 8.47 -1.61
CA SER A 31 -11.94 9.07 -2.23
C SER A 31 -12.06 8.65 -3.69
N GLN A 32 -10.97 8.67 -4.44
CA GLN A 32 -10.97 8.23 -5.84
C GLN A 32 -11.23 6.73 -5.97
N PHE A 33 -10.68 5.93 -5.05
CA PHE A 33 -10.96 4.51 -5.02
C PHE A 33 -12.46 4.23 -4.85
N ILE A 34 -13.12 4.88 -3.90
CA ILE A 34 -14.56 4.71 -3.69
C ILE A 34 -15.35 5.15 -4.92
N LYS A 35 -15.00 6.30 -5.50
CA LYS A 35 -15.72 6.88 -6.64
C LYS A 35 -15.62 6.03 -7.90
N ASN A 36 -14.45 5.42 -8.16
CA ASN A 36 -14.16 4.71 -9.40
C ASN A 36 -14.08 3.20 -9.21
N PHE A 37 -14.53 2.68 -8.07
CA PHE A 37 -14.36 1.28 -7.72
C PHE A 37 -14.97 0.34 -8.76
N ALA A 38 -14.11 -0.56 -9.29
CA ALA A 38 -14.50 -1.60 -10.23
C ALA A 38 -14.27 -2.98 -9.59
N PRO A 39 -15.29 -3.60 -8.97
CA PRO A 39 -15.10 -4.82 -8.16
C PRO A 39 -14.57 -6.03 -8.92
N ALA A 40 -14.70 -6.04 -10.25
CA ALA A 40 -14.12 -7.10 -11.08
C ALA A 40 -12.59 -6.98 -11.21
N HIS A 41 -12.02 -5.81 -10.94
CA HIS A 41 -10.60 -5.51 -11.18
C HIS A 41 -9.87 -4.95 -9.97
N GLU A 42 -10.59 -4.53 -8.94
CA GLU A 42 -10.04 -3.81 -7.81
C GLU A 42 -10.56 -4.33 -6.49
N ARG A 43 -9.80 -4.17 -5.42
CA ARG A 43 -10.21 -4.55 -4.07
C ARG A 43 -9.43 -3.81 -3.00
N CYS A 44 -10.09 -3.64 -1.85
CA CYS A 44 -9.47 -3.21 -0.61
C CYS A 44 -9.64 -4.30 0.44
N TRP A 45 -8.57 -4.60 1.19
CA TRP A 45 -8.63 -5.52 2.33
C TRP A 45 -8.38 -4.75 3.60
N ILE A 46 -9.19 -5.03 4.61
CA ILE A 46 -9.02 -4.50 5.96
C ILE A 46 -8.78 -5.69 6.88
N ALA A 47 -7.66 -5.69 7.59
CA ALA A 47 -7.37 -6.69 8.60
C ALA A 47 -7.93 -6.24 9.95
N GLU A 48 -8.53 -7.17 10.70
CA GLU A 48 -9.10 -6.92 12.01
C GLU A 48 -8.58 -7.95 13.02
N ILE A 49 -8.41 -7.50 14.27
CA ILE A 49 -8.16 -8.37 15.42
C ILE A 49 -9.22 -8.00 16.47
N ASP A 50 -10.04 -9.01 16.87
CA ASP A 50 -11.12 -8.84 17.85
C ASP A 50 -12.05 -7.65 17.52
N GLY A 51 -12.38 -7.48 16.23
CA GLY A 51 -13.25 -6.42 15.75
C GLY A 51 -12.59 -5.06 15.57
N THR A 52 -11.29 -4.94 15.86
CA THR A 52 -10.53 -3.69 15.71
C THR A 52 -9.75 -3.72 14.40
N GLN A 53 -9.90 -2.70 13.58
CA GLN A 53 -9.15 -2.55 12.33
C GLN A 53 -7.67 -2.29 12.65
N VAL A 54 -6.77 -3.10 12.09
CA VAL A 54 -5.34 -3.04 12.39
C VAL A 54 -4.45 -3.02 11.15
N GLY A 55 -5.01 -3.16 9.96
CA GLY A 55 -4.25 -3.11 8.73
C GLY A 55 -5.11 -2.94 7.50
N SER A 56 -4.50 -2.50 6.41
CA SER A 56 -5.18 -2.36 5.12
C SER A 56 -4.22 -2.42 3.95
N VAL A 57 -4.75 -2.77 2.78
CA VAL A 57 -4.05 -2.68 1.51
C VAL A 57 -5.07 -2.53 0.39
N PHE A 58 -4.69 -1.86 -0.68
CA PHE A 58 -5.51 -1.66 -1.86
C PHE A 58 -4.83 -2.26 -3.09
N LEU A 59 -5.62 -2.84 -3.97
CA LEU A 59 -5.19 -3.18 -5.31
C LEU A 59 -6.11 -2.48 -6.29
N VAL A 60 -5.53 -1.65 -7.15
CA VAL A 60 -6.28 -0.88 -8.15
C VAL A 60 -5.79 -1.24 -9.56
N ARG A 61 -6.66 -1.02 -10.55
CA ARG A 61 -6.31 -1.22 -11.94
C ARG A 61 -5.48 -0.04 -12.44
N GLN A 62 -4.30 -0.30 -13.00
CA GLN A 62 -3.53 0.69 -13.72
C GLN A 62 -3.78 0.58 -15.23
N SER A 63 -3.87 -0.64 -15.74
CA SER A 63 -4.23 -0.97 -17.12
C SER A 63 -4.89 -2.35 -17.16
N ASP A 64 -5.26 -2.83 -18.31
CA ASP A 64 -5.82 -4.17 -18.45
C ASP A 64 -4.87 -5.27 -17.96
N GLU A 65 -3.58 -5.03 -18.04
CA GLU A 65 -2.54 -6.01 -17.72
C GLU A 65 -1.82 -5.74 -16.40
N ILE A 66 -1.90 -4.52 -15.87
CA ILE A 66 -1.12 -4.09 -14.71
C ILE A 66 -2.02 -3.62 -13.59
N ALA A 67 -1.86 -4.25 -12.42
CA ALA A 67 -2.48 -3.78 -11.17
C ALA A 67 -1.46 -2.99 -10.36
N LYS A 68 -1.95 -2.10 -9.52
CA LYS A 68 -1.13 -1.29 -8.61
C LYS A 68 -1.52 -1.55 -7.17
N LEU A 69 -0.54 -1.97 -6.35
CA LEU A 69 -0.71 -2.12 -4.92
C LEU A 69 -0.49 -0.75 -4.27
N ARG A 70 -1.39 -0.36 -3.38
CA ARG A 70 -1.33 0.96 -2.73
C ARG A 70 -1.70 0.86 -1.26
N LEU A 71 -1.21 1.81 -0.48
CA LEU A 71 -1.66 2.08 0.88
C LEU A 71 -1.60 0.86 1.80
N LEU A 72 -0.52 0.07 1.71
CA LEU A 72 -0.25 -0.98 2.68
C LEU A 72 0.12 -0.34 4.01
N ILE A 73 -0.62 -0.68 5.06
CA ILE A 73 -0.33 -0.23 6.42
C ILE A 73 -0.76 -1.27 7.44
N VAL A 74 0.03 -1.41 8.50
CA VAL A 74 -0.32 -2.19 9.69
C VAL A 74 -0.09 -1.29 10.89
N SER A 75 -1.11 -1.15 11.73
CA SER A 75 -1.02 -0.35 12.96
C SER A 75 -0.17 -1.05 14.02
N ASP A 76 0.22 -0.30 15.07
CA ASP A 76 0.98 -0.87 16.18
C ASP A 76 0.28 -2.09 16.79
N ALA A 77 -1.05 -2.02 16.96
CA ALA A 77 -1.84 -3.10 17.51
C ALA A 77 -1.83 -4.36 16.63
N GLY A 78 -1.59 -4.20 15.33
CA GLY A 78 -1.52 -5.32 14.38
C GLY A 78 -0.13 -5.89 14.16
N ARG A 79 0.92 -5.24 14.67
CA ARG A 79 2.30 -5.68 14.47
C ARG A 79 2.58 -7.01 15.19
N GLY A 80 3.50 -7.80 14.63
CA GLY A 80 3.88 -9.08 15.20
C GLY A 80 2.95 -10.25 14.83
N HIS A 81 1.95 -10.03 13.97
CA HIS A 81 0.98 -11.05 13.54
C HIS A 81 1.16 -11.49 12.08
N GLY A 82 2.18 -11.00 11.38
CA GLY A 82 2.40 -11.31 9.96
C GLY A 82 1.35 -10.72 9.02
N LEU A 83 0.62 -9.69 9.43
CA LEU A 83 -0.50 -9.13 8.66
C LEU A 83 -0.06 -8.45 7.37
N GLY A 84 1.07 -7.76 7.36
CA GLY A 84 1.59 -7.14 6.14
C GLY A 84 1.83 -8.16 5.04
N LYS A 85 2.45 -9.29 5.38
CA LYS A 85 2.67 -10.39 4.46
C LYS A 85 1.36 -11.00 3.97
N ARG A 86 0.39 -11.21 4.88
CA ARG A 86 -0.92 -11.74 4.51
C ARG A 86 -1.67 -10.80 3.57
N LEU A 87 -1.64 -9.51 3.85
CA LEU A 87 -2.31 -8.51 3.00
C LEU A 87 -1.71 -8.48 1.60
N VAL A 88 -0.38 -8.53 1.47
CA VAL A 88 0.28 -8.59 0.17
C VAL A 88 -0.06 -9.90 -0.56
N ASN A 89 -0.10 -11.02 0.16
CA ASN A 89 -0.48 -12.31 -0.43
C ASN A 89 -1.93 -12.31 -0.95
N GLU A 90 -2.85 -11.64 -0.26
CA GLU A 90 -4.22 -11.46 -0.76
C GLU A 90 -4.24 -10.67 -2.06
N CYS A 91 -3.45 -9.60 -2.14
CA CYS A 91 -3.30 -8.83 -3.38
C CYS A 91 -2.80 -9.69 -4.54
N THR A 92 -1.76 -10.48 -4.32
CA THR A 92 -1.17 -11.32 -5.37
C THR A 92 -2.13 -12.41 -5.82
N ALA A 93 -2.84 -13.05 -4.90
CA ALA A 93 -3.83 -14.07 -5.24
C ALA A 93 -4.99 -13.47 -6.05
N PHE A 94 -5.49 -12.32 -5.65
CA PHE A 94 -6.55 -11.62 -6.37
C PHE A 94 -6.09 -11.22 -7.78
N ALA A 95 -4.90 -10.65 -7.90
CA ALA A 95 -4.35 -10.23 -9.18
C ALA A 95 -4.18 -11.41 -10.15
N ARG A 96 -3.71 -12.55 -9.66
CA ARG A 96 -3.62 -13.77 -10.47
C ARG A 96 -4.99 -14.26 -10.92
N ALA A 97 -5.97 -14.28 -10.02
CA ALA A 97 -7.32 -14.70 -10.33
C ALA A 97 -8.01 -13.79 -11.34
N ARG A 98 -7.67 -12.51 -11.36
CA ARG A 98 -8.18 -11.52 -12.31
C ARG A 98 -7.33 -11.42 -13.59
N ARG A 99 -6.30 -12.27 -13.73
CA ARG A 99 -5.46 -12.38 -14.91
C ARG A 99 -4.62 -11.16 -15.24
N TYR A 100 -4.25 -10.38 -14.21
CA TYR A 100 -3.22 -9.37 -14.38
C TYR A 100 -1.88 -10.07 -14.70
N ARG A 101 -1.05 -9.41 -15.48
CA ARG A 101 0.30 -9.91 -15.80
C ARG A 101 1.33 -9.45 -14.80
N LYS A 102 1.09 -8.30 -14.18
CA LYS A 102 2.06 -7.67 -13.30
C LYS A 102 1.37 -6.83 -12.23
N ILE A 103 1.98 -6.78 -11.03
CA ILE A 103 1.64 -5.80 -10.01
C ILE A 103 2.81 -4.83 -9.90
N THR A 104 2.53 -3.53 -9.93
CA THR A 104 3.50 -2.48 -9.63
C THR A 104 3.15 -1.83 -8.30
N LEU A 105 4.14 -1.24 -7.64
CA LEU A 105 3.94 -0.42 -6.45
C LEU A 105 5.02 0.64 -6.36
N TRP A 106 4.73 1.70 -5.60
CA TRP A 106 5.67 2.74 -5.31
C TRP A 106 5.79 2.89 -3.79
N THR A 107 7.00 2.96 -3.28
CA THR A 107 7.29 3.07 -1.85
C THR A 107 8.47 4.00 -1.60
N GLN A 108 8.82 4.20 -0.33
CA GLN A 108 9.97 5.01 0.06
C GLN A 108 11.11 4.12 0.53
N SER A 109 12.35 4.49 0.18
CA SER A 109 13.53 3.69 0.52
C SER A 109 13.70 3.43 2.01
N MET A 110 13.22 4.34 2.86
CA MET A 110 13.34 4.22 4.32
C MET A 110 12.32 3.28 4.96
N LEU A 111 11.30 2.85 4.23
CA LEU A 111 10.28 1.93 4.74
C LEU A 111 10.80 0.49 4.70
N LEU A 112 11.75 0.17 5.57
CA LEU A 112 12.50 -1.08 5.52
C LEU A 112 11.62 -2.31 5.74
N THR A 113 10.64 -2.23 6.64
CA THR A 113 9.70 -3.33 6.87
C THR A 113 8.85 -3.62 5.63
N ALA A 114 8.31 -2.60 4.98
CA ALA A 114 7.53 -2.75 3.76
C ALA A 114 8.39 -3.34 2.63
N ARG A 115 9.62 -2.84 2.46
CA ARG A 115 10.56 -3.36 1.47
C ARG A 115 10.84 -4.85 1.68
N GLY A 116 11.04 -5.27 2.92
CA GLY A 116 11.25 -6.68 3.26
C GLY A 116 10.03 -7.55 2.93
N ILE A 117 8.82 -7.06 3.16
CA ILE A 117 7.58 -7.75 2.80
C ILE A 117 7.50 -7.94 1.28
N TYR A 118 7.77 -6.88 0.51
CA TYR A 118 7.71 -6.94 -0.96
C TYR A 118 8.76 -7.91 -1.50
N GLU A 119 9.99 -7.83 -1.02
CA GLU A 119 11.06 -8.73 -1.42
C GLU A 119 10.72 -10.20 -1.14
N THR A 120 10.21 -10.50 0.05
CA THR A 120 9.79 -11.85 0.43
C THR A 120 8.63 -12.35 -0.44
N ALA A 121 7.76 -11.46 -0.88
CA ALA A 121 6.64 -11.80 -1.77
C ALA A 121 7.06 -12.00 -3.23
N GLY A 122 8.33 -11.73 -3.56
CA GLY A 122 8.87 -11.91 -4.91
C GLY A 122 8.91 -10.65 -5.76
N PHE A 123 8.56 -9.50 -5.20
CA PHE A 123 8.71 -8.22 -5.92
C PHE A 123 10.19 -7.88 -6.09
N VAL A 124 10.51 -7.22 -7.19
CA VAL A 124 11.85 -6.77 -7.54
C VAL A 124 11.88 -5.25 -7.57
N HIS A 125 12.88 -4.65 -6.96
CA HIS A 125 13.15 -3.22 -7.02
C HIS A 125 13.68 -2.87 -8.41
N VAL A 126 12.95 -2.06 -9.17
CA VAL A 126 13.27 -1.79 -10.58
C VAL A 126 13.69 -0.36 -10.86
N ALA A 127 13.35 0.60 -10.01
CA ALA A 127 13.72 2.01 -10.21
C ALA A 127 13.72 2.77 -8.89
N SER A 128 14.55 3.81 -8.84
CA SER A 128 14.60 4.76 -7.71
C SER A 128 14.67 6.18 -8.24
N GLU A 129 14.04 7.11 -7.53
CA GLU A 129 14.10 8.53 -7.86
C GLU A 129 14.07 9.40 -6.59
N PRO A 130 14.95 10.41 -6.50
CA PRO A 130 14.86 11.36 -5.39
C PRO A 130 13.71 12.33 -5.62
N HIS A 131 13.03 12.73 -4.54
CA HIS A 131 12.01 13.76 -4.58
C HIS A 131 11.89 14.47 -3.24
N HIS A 132 11.33 15.67 -3.24
CA HIS A 132 10.98 16.40 -2.03
C HIS A 132 9.47 16.42 -1.88
N SER A 133 8.95 15.77 -0.84
CA SER A 133 7.52 15.69 -0.58
C SER A 133 7.27 15.56 0.92
N PHE A 134 6.09 16.02 1.36
CA PHE A 134 5.63 15.88 2.76
C PHE A 134 6.62 16.47 3.78
N GLY A 135 7.34 17.54 3.38
CA GLY A 135 8.32 18.22 4.24
C GLY A 135 9.71 17.58 4.29
N HIS A 136 10.01 16.59 3.45
CA HIS A 136 11.26 15.84 3.50
C HIS A 136 11.85 15.57 2.12
N ASP A 137 13.18 15.40 2.08
CA ASP A 137 13.89 14.83 0.93
C ASP A 137 13.79 13.31 1.03
N LEU A 138 13.28 12.67 -0.02
CA LEU A 138 12.95 11.26 -0.05
C LEU A 138 13.50 10.59 -1.28
N ILE A 139 13.64 9.26 -1.21
CA ILE A 139 13.92 8.42 -2.37
C ILE A 139 12.72 7.51 -2.58
N GLY A 140 11.99 7.72 -3.69
CA GLY A 140 10.92 6.85 -4.11
C GLY A 140 11.45 5.65 -4.84
N GLU A 141 10.84 4.49 -4.65
CA GLU A 141 11.21 3.24 -5.30
C GLU A 141 10.01 2.61 -5.98
N THR A 142 10.21 2.15 -7.20
CA THR A 142 9.23 1.33 -7.92
C THR A 142 9.63 -0.13 -7.80
N TRP A 143 8.69 -0.97 -7.39
CA TRP A 143 8.84 -2.42 -7.29
C TRP A 143 7.79 -3.09 -8.15
N GLU A 144 8.14 -4.23 -8.73
CA GLU A 144 7.25 -4.97 -9.61
C GLU A 144 7.28 -6.47 -9.33
N LEU A 145 6.13 -7.11 -9.48
CA LEU A 145 5.98 -8.56 -9.43
C LEU A 145 5.34 -9.03 -10.73
N THR A 146 6.04 -9.90 -11.46
CA THR A 146 5.49 -10.59 -12.62
C THR A 146 4.67 -11.79 -12.14
N LEU A 147 3.43 -11.86 -12.60
CA LEU A 147 2.47 -12.89 -12.18
C LEU A 147 2.48 -14.12 -13.08
#